data_99fa4bb09c3e195ab2705e8bc86a06bc
#
_entry.id   99fa4bb09c3e195ab2705e8bc86a06bc
#
_cell.length_a   1.000
_cell.length_b   1.000
_cell.length_c   1.000
_cell.angle_alpha   90.00
_cell.angle_beta   90.00
_cell.angle_gamma   90.00
#
_symmetry.space_group_name_H-M   'P 1'
#
loop_
_entity.id
_entity.type
_entity.pdbx_description
1 polymer ?
#
loop_
_entity_poly.entity_id
_entity_poly.type
_entity_poly.pdbx_seq_one_letter_code
_entity_poly.pdbx_strand_id
1 'polypeptide(L)'
;ICYKTTTNKDGITEIEKHIMRYPQLFATLAIRDRLREGIRKGVIWHTQGSGKTALAYSNVRFLTDYFSKEEGKIAKFYFIVDRLDLAEQAKNEFEARGLKVKLIKDKDEFVTDITLPGESNASGKVTMTVINIQKFSKESVTKPSDYNVEVQRVYFLDEAHRSYNPVGSFLANLMASDRNAVQIALTGTPLIGEGYNTKDVFGNYIHKYYYNQSIADGYTLKLIREEIETTYKNQMNETLDQIVKQGSINKKDLYAHPKFVEKMVDYIVHDFGEGRAALDSSIGAMIVCDSSEQAREVDRQLKRFSAYTHALVLHDEGTKQDRKNNQEDFKKGNIDILVVYNMLLTGFDAPRLKKQYLARMIKAHNLLQTLTRVNRPYKGYHYGYVVDFANIKDEFDKTNKAYFDELQSELGDEVQNYSNIFKSKEDIEKDLNVVKNQLFLYDTSNVVSFINQISEIDDKKQLLDLRQALENYKTMYNLIRLYGYEDLYEHFNVENAIKCLNEVNNRISIINLKNSIDSSEDMSQVLNMALDQIDFQFRKIKEEELIIADSFRDSLEKTRREI
;
A
#
# COMPACT_ATOMS: atom_id res chain seq x y z
N ILE A 1 9.56 -11.19 26.72
CA ILE A 1 10.35 -10.01 27.09
C ILE A 1 11.57 -9.96 26.18
N CYS A 2 11.84 -8.83 25.57
CA CYS A 2 13.11 -8.55 24.88
C CYS A 2 13.63 -7.16 25.30
N TYR A 3 14.88 -6.90 25.00
CA TYR A 3 15.50 -5.61 25.22
C TYR A 3 15.78 -4.99 23.85
N LYS A 4 15.31 -3.76 23.65
CA LYS A 4 15.63 -2.97 22.47
C LYS A 4 16.77 -2.02 22.80
N THR A 5 17.81 -2.08 22.02
CA THR A 5 18.99 -1.21 22.16
C THR A 5 18.95 -0.15 21.08
N THR A 6 18.98 1.12 21.46
CA THR A 6 19.05 2.25 20.54
C THR A 6 20.24 3.12 20.92
N THR A 7 21.04 3.51 19.92
CA THR A 7 22.16 4.45 20.14
C THR A 7 21.81 5.77 19.47
N ASN A 8 21.82 6.85 20.24
CA ASN A 8 21.56 8.19 19.73
C ASN A 8 22.79 8.75 18.97
N LYS A 9 22.65 9.94 18.36
CA LYS A 9 23.74 10.57 17.60
C LYS A 9 24.97 10.93 18.47
N ASP A 10 24.79 11.07 19.76
CA ASP A 10 25.84 11.42 20.73
C ASP A 10 26.55 10.15 21.26
N GLY A 11 26.22 8.97 20.69
CA GLY A 11 26.82 7.69 21.09
C GLY A 11 26.25 7.13 22.39
N ILE A 12 25.21 7.74 22.96
CA ILE A 12 24.56 7.23 24.18
C ILE A 12 23.66 6.08 23.80
N THR A 13 23.89 4.93 24.44
CA THR A 13 23.10 3.72 24.22
C THR A 13 22.02 3.61 25.29
N GLU A 14 20.78 3.59 24.85
CA GLU A 14 19.60 3.36 25.68
C GLU A 14 19.10 1.93 25.49
N ILE A 15 18.72 1.28 26.59
CA ILE A 15 18.19 -0.07 26.59
C ILE A 15 16.77 -0.02 27.14
N GLU A 16 15.79 -0.32 26.29
CA GLU A 16 14.38 -0.37 26.66
C GLU A 16 13.90 -1.81 26.79
N LYS A 17 13.20 -2.11 27.87
CA LYS A 17 12.54 -3.40 28.07
C LYS A 17 11.22 -3.44 27.34
N HIS A 18 11.10 -4.35 26.36
CA HIS A 18 9.89 -4.55 25.58
C HIS A 18 9.18 -5.83 25.98
N ILE A 19 7.87 -5.75 26.16
CA ILE A 19 6.98 -6.87 26.43
C ILE A 19 5.95 -6.93 25.29
N MET A 20 5.57 -8.14 24.90
CA MET A 20 4.48 -8.33 23.96
C MET A 20 3.20 -7.70 24.52
N ARG A 21 2.54 -6.89 23.71
CA ARG A 21 1.19 -6.43 24.01
C ARG A 21 0.21 -7.60 23.88
N TYR A 22 -0.91 -7.56 24.58
CA TYR A 22 -1.87 -8.67 24.56
C TYR A 22 -2.31 -9.08 23.15
N PRO A 23 -2.56 -8.16 22.16
CA PRO A 23 -2.93 -8.57 20.82
C PRO A 23 -1.84 -9.36 20.11
N GLN A 24 -0.55 -9.04 20.37
CA GLN A 24 0.58 -9.77 19.83
C GLN A 24 0.69 -11.16 20.46
N LEU A 25 0.45 -11.28 21.76
CA LEU A 25 0.47 -12.56 22.46
C LEU A 25 -0.64 -13.48 21.92
N PHE A 26 -1.89 -13.00 21.88
CA PHE A 26 -3.01 -13.80 21.37
C PHE A 26 -2.85 -14.16 19.89
N ALA A 27 -2.34 -13.26 19.06
CA ALA A 27 -2.00 -13.58 17.67
C ALA A 27 -0.94 -14.67 17.57
N THR A 28 0.09 -14.65 18.44
CA THR A 28 1.13 -15.69 18.49
C THR A 28 0.54 -17.05 18.87
N LEU A 29 -0.34 -17.09 19.87
CA LEU A 29 -1.02 -18.32 20.28
C LEU A 29 -1.94 -18.84 19.17
N ALA A 30 -2.69 -17.97 18.52
CA ALA A 30 -3.57 -18.33 17.40
C ALA A 30 -2.78 -18.88 16.20
N ILE A 31 -1.59 -18.33 15.90
CA ILE A 31 -0.69 -18.90 14.86
C ILE A 31 -0.33 -20.34 15.22
N ARG A 32 0.09 -20.61 16.45
CA ARG A 32 0.43 -21.98 16.91
C ARG A 32 -0.76 -22.91 16.75
N ASP A 33 -1.95 -22.50 17.17
CA ASP A 33 -3.13 -23.36 17.16
C ASP A 33 -3.54 -23.70 15.71
N ARG A 34 -3.46 -22.76 14.78
CA ARG A 34 -3.63 -23.02 13.33
C ARG A 34 -2.58 -23.98 12.77
N LEU A 35 -1.32 -23.86 13.17
CA LEU A 35 -0.27 -24.80 12.75
C LEU A 35 -0.54 -26.22 13.26
N ARG A 36 -1.06 -26.39 14.47
CA ARG A 36 -1.50 -27.68 15.02
C ARG A 36 -2.66 -28.30 14.25
N GLU A 37 -3.55 -27.48 13.71
CA GLU A 37 -4.63 -27.88 12.80
C GLU A 37 -4.10 -28.25 11.39
N GLY A 38 -2.80 -28.13 11.13
CA GLY A 38 -2.19 -28.37 9.82
C GLY A 38 -2.33 -27.19 8.85
N ILE A 39 -2.87 -26.05 9.29
CA ILE A 39 -3.10 -24.87 8.47
C ILE A 39 -1.81 -24.06 8.39
N ARG A 40 -1.28 -23.86 7.17
CA ARG A 40 0.01 -23.22 6.91
C ARG A 40 -0.11 -21.77 6.39
N LYS A 41 -1.33 -21.27 6.19
CA LYS A 41 -1.60 -19.93 5.66
C LYS A 41 -2.60 -19.19 6.52
N GLY A 42 -2.43 -17.88 6.65
CA GLY A 42 -3.44 -17.05 7.29
C GLY A 42 -3.04 -15.59 7.42
N VAL A 43 -4.01 -14.77 7.81
CA VAL A 43 -3.89 -13.32 7.88
C VAL A 43 -3.98 -12.85 9.33
N ILE A 44 -3.01 -12.05 9.74
CA ILE A 44 -3.08 -11.23 10.96
C ILE A 44 -3.59 -9.84 10.57
N TRP A 45 -4.82 -9.58 10.89
CA TRP A 45 -5.44 -8.27 10.66
C TRP A 45 -5.29 -7.39 11.91
N HIS A 46 -4.18 -6.71 12.01
CA HIS A 46 -3.91 -5.78 13.10
C HIS A 46 -3.78 -4.36 12.57
N THR A 47 -4.47 -3.42 13.20
CA THR A 47 -4.42 -2.00 12.83
C THR A 47 -2.99 -1.47 12.78
N GLN A 48 -2.82 -0.37 12.08
CA GLN A 48 -1.53 0.28 11.99
C GLN A 48 -1.07 0.78 13.37
N GLY A 49 0.22 0.59 13.69
CA GLY A 49 0.76 0.94 15.02
C GLY A 49 0.58 -0.12 16.12
N SER A 50 -0.13 -1.21 15.84
CA SER A 50 -0.28 -2.33 16.78
C SER A 50 1.03 -3.10 17.05
N GLY A 51 2.10 -2.84 16.26
CA GLY A 51 3.40 -3.50 16.39
C GLY A 51 3.50 -4.82 15.65
N LYS A 52 3.01 -4.89 14.40
CA LYS A 52 3.11 -6.09 13.52
C LYS A 52 4.56 -6.56 13.33
N THR A 53 5.53 -5.66 13.18
CA THR A 53 6.96 -6.01 13.10
C THR A 53 7.47 -6.63 14.39
N ALA A 54 7.04 -6.14 15.57
CA ALA A 54 7.38 -6.72 16.86
C ALA A 54 6.71 -8.09 17.08
N LEU A 55 5.50 -8.29 16.51
CA LEU A 55 4.86 -9.60 16.47
C LEU A 55 5.71 -10.59 15.68
N ALA A 56 6.15 -10.24 14.47
CA ALA A 56 7.03 -11.09 13.67
C ALA A 56 8.31 -11.43 14.43
N TYR A 57 8.98 -10.44 15.05
CA TYR A 57 10.12 -10.66 15.92
C TYR A 57 9.87 -11.70 17.01
N SER A 58 8.79 -11.55 17.75
CA SER A 58 8.45 -12.42 18.86
C SER A 58 8.18 -13.86 18.42
N ASN A 59 7.57 -14.00 17.24
CA ASN A 59 7.25 -15.29 16.63
C ASN A 59 8.49 -16.04 16.13
N VAL A 60 9.60 -15.36 15.82
CA VAL A 60 10.83 -16.05 15.40
C VAL A 60 11.25 -17.07 16.47
N ARG A 61 11.41 -16.63 17.72
CA ARG A 61 11.80 -17.51 18.81
C ARG A 61 10.72 -18.54 19.15
N PHE A 62 9.47 -18.08 19.20
CA PHE A 62 8.35 -18.95 19.56
C PHE A 62 8.14 -20.09 18.56
N LEU A 63 8.18 -19.79 17.26
CA LEU A 63 8.01 -20.79 16.21
C LEU A 63 9.27 -21.67 16.00
N THR A 64 10.48 -21.17 16.31
CA THR A 64 11.67 -22.00 16.36
C THR A 64 11.49 -23.13 17.38
N ASP A 65 11.01 -22.79 18.58
CA ASP A 65 10.73 -23.78 19.62
C ASP A 65 9.60 -24.73 19.21
N TYR A 66 8.55 -24.22 18.58
CA TYR A 66 7.43 -25.01 18.09
C TYR A 66 7.87 -26.06 17.06
N PHE A 67 8.51 -25.62 15.96
CA PHE A 67 8.91 -26.54 14.89
C PHE A 67 9.95 -27.57 15.35
N SER A 68 10.88 -27.16 16.21
CA SER A 68 11.85 -28.07 16.77
C SER A 68 11.22 -29.16 17.64
N LYS A 69 10.26 -28.80 18.50
CA LYS A 69 9.67 -29.74 19.48
C LYS A 69 8.51 -30.56 18.92
N GLU A 70 7.64 -29.93 18.10
CA GLU A 70 6.40 -30.57 17.63
C GLU A 70 6.60 -31.26 16.26
N GLU A 71 7.50 -30.74 15.39
CA GLU A 71 7.68 -31.26 14.03
C GLU A 71 9.10 -31.79 13.75
N GLY A 72 10.05 -31.64 14.66
CA GLY A 72 11.45 -32.04 14.46
C GLY A 72 12.17 -31.27 13.35
N LYS A 73 11.70 -30.06 13.01
CA LYS A 73 12.21 -29.27 11.90
C LYS A 73 12.97 -28.04 12.36
N ILE A 74 13.90 -27.59 11.52
CA ILE A 74 14.64 -26.32 11.71
C ILE A 74 13.81 -25.21 11.08
N ALA A 75 13.41 -24.20 11.87
CA ALA A 75 12.69 -23.06 11.36
C ALA A 75 13.62 -22.03 10.69
N LYS A 76 13.23 -21.52 9.54
CA LYS A 76 13.91 -20.43 8.84
C LYS A 76 12.92 -19.33 8.48
N PHE A 77 13.26 -18.08 8.86
CA PHE A 77 12.32 -16.97 8.83
C PHE A 77 12.67 -15.94 7.77
N TYR A 78 11.64 -15.50 7.06
CA TYR A 78 11.70 -14.46 6.06
C TYR A 78 10.69 -13.37 6.38
N PHE A 79 11.14 -12.13 6.39
CA PHE A 79 10.28 -10.95 6.49
C PHE A 79 10.26 -10.24 5.15
N ILE A 80 9.11 -10.31 4.47
CA ILE A 80 8.96 -9.87 3.08
C ILE A 80 8.21 -8.56 3.07
N VAL A 81 8.79 -7.55 2.44
CA VAL A 81 8.25 -6.20 2.34
C VAL A 81 8.09 -5.77 0.89
N ASP A 82 7.20 -4.82 0.63
CA ASP A 82 6.95 -4.30 -0.71
C ASP A 82 7.92 -3.18 -1.14
N ARG A 83 8.58 -2.51 -0.18
CA ARG A 83 9.44 -1.35 -0.43
C ARG A 83 10.82 -1.50 0.22
N LEU A 84 11.83 -0.97 -0.47
CA LEU A 84 13.22 -1.07 -0.01
C LEU A 84 13.50 -0.30 1.30
N ASP A 85 12.85 0.84 1.51
CA ASP A 85 12.95 1.61 2.75
C ASP A 85 12.37 0.86 3.95
N LEU A 86 11.30 0.09 3.75
CA LEU A 86 10.74 -0.79 4.78
C LEU A 86 11.65 -1.97 5.11
N ALA A 87 12.43 -2.48 4.13
CA ALA A 87 13.39 -3.54 4.39
C ALA A 87 14.50 -3.09 5.34
N GLU A 88 15.06 -1.89 5.13
CA GLU A 88 16.06 -1.34 6.04
C GLU A 88 15.48 -1.02 7.43
N GLN A 89 14.26 -0.49 7.47
CA GLN A 89 13.57 -0.23 8.73
C GLN A 89 13.34 -1.53 9.51
N ALA A 90 12.85 -2.57 8.87
CA ALA A 90 12.62 -3.87 9.49
C ALA A 90 13.94 -4.48 10.00
N LYS A 91 15.00 -4.42 9.18
CA LYS A 91 16.33 -4.85 9.60
C LYS A 91 16.76 -4.17 10.90
N ASN A 92 16.73 -2.84 10.95
CA ASN A 92 17.14 -2.08 12.12
C ASN A 92 16.30 -2.42 13.36
N GLU A 93 15.00 -2.61 13.20
CA GLU A 93 14.09 -2.99 14.28
C GLU A 93 14.38 -4.39 14.83
N PHE A 94 14.74 -5.35 13.98
CA PHE A 94 15.11 -6.70 14.39
C PHE A 94 16.49 -6.75 15.04
N GLU A 95 17.50 -6.07 14.47
CA GLU A 95 18.85 -5.98 15.01
C GLU A 95 18.88 -5.28 16.36
N ALA A 96 18.10 -4.19 16.52
CA ALA A 96 17.97 -3.48 17.81
C ALA A 96 17.42 -4.38 18.93
N ARG A 97 16.73 -5.47 18.58
CA ARG A 97 16.22 -6.49 19.52
C ARG A 97 17.11 -7.74 19.62
N GLY A 98 18.28 -7.72 19.01
CA GLY A 98 19.29 -8.76 19.12
C GLY A 98 19.19 -9.92 18.13
N LEU A 99 18.38 -9.80 17.06
CA LEU A 99 18.43 -10.77 15.95
C LEU A 99 19.60 -10.46 15.01
N LYS A 100 20.22 -11.51 14.50
CA LYS A 100 21.12 -11.40 13.34
C LYS A 100 20.26 -11.34 12.08
N VAL A 101 20.33 -10.23 11.35
CA VAL A 101 19.50 -10.01 10.16
C VAL A 101 20.34 -10.08 8.89
N LYS A 102 19.85 -10.87 7.93
CA LYS A 102 20.37 -10.92 6.56
C LYS A 102 19.42 -10.15 5.63
N LEU A 103 19.94 -9.16 4.92
CA LEU A 103 19.21 -8.45 3.89
C LEU A 103 19.56 -9.00 2.51
N ILE A 104 18.60 -9.57 1.81
CA ILE A 104 18.77 -10.10 0.45
C ILE A 104 18.84 -8.94 -0.56
N LYS A 105 19.92 -8.89 -1.32
CA LYS A 105 20.19 -7.83 -2.30
C LYS A 105 19.68 -8.16 -3.69
N ASP A 106 19.75 -9.42 -4.09
CA ASP A 106 19.35 -9.87 -5.41
C ASP A 106 18.75 -11.29 -5.38
N LYS A 107 18.34 -11.75 -6.56
CA LYS A 107 17.71 -13.05 -6.77
C LYS A 107 18.64 -14.23 -6.47
N ASP A 108 19.89 -14.15 -6.89
CA ASP A 108 20.83 -15.28 -6.80
C ASP A 108 21.19 -15.51 -5.32
N GLU A 109 21.32 -14.43 -4.56
CA GLU A 109 21.46 -14.49 -3.10
C GLU A 109 20.23 -15.12 -2.43
N PHE A 110 19.01 -14.83 -2.91
CA PHE A 110 17.80 -15.46 -2.40
C PHE A 110 17.75 -16.95 -2.72
N VAL A 111 18.05 -17.35 -3.96
CA VAL A 111 18.09 -18.76 -4.36
C VAL A 111 19.09 -19.54 -3.51
N THR A 112 20.28 -18.97 -3.30
CA THR A 112 21.29 -19.57 -2.41
C THR A 112 20.78 -19.66 -0.97
N ASP A 113 20.13 -18.62 -0.48
CA ASP A 113 19.65 -18.58 0.90
C ASP A 113 18.52 -19.59 1.14
N ILE A 114 17.58 -19.73 0.20
CA ILE A 114 16.42 -20.60 0.40
C ILE A 114 16.78 -22.10 0.36
N THR A 115 17.84 -22.47 -0.36
CA THR A 115 18.32 -23.85 -0.47
C THR A 115 19.16 -24.29 0.71
N LEU A 116 19.86 -23.36 1.36
CA LEU A 116 20.69 -23.68 2.51
C LEU A 116 19.84 -23.94 3.77
N PRO A 117 20.20 -24.92 4.61
CA PRO A 117 19.65 -25.02 5.95
C PRO A 117 19.94 -23.73 6.69
N GLY A 118 18.98 -23.25 7.48
CA GLY A 118 19.23 -22.10 8.35
C GLY A 118 20.49 -22.33 9.19
N GLU A 119 21.26 -21.29 9.51
CA GLU A 119 22.31 -21.43 10.53
C GLU A 119 21.62 -21.94 11.80
N SER A 120 21.78 -23.25 12.04
CA SER A 120 21.20 -23.88 13.22
C SER A 120 21.73 -23.15 14.44
N ASN A 121 20.89 -22.96 15.44
CA ASN A 121 21.18 -22.31 16.70
C ASN A 121 22.28 -22.97 17.55
N ALA A 122 23.27 -23.63 16.97
CA ALA A 122 24.45 -24.10 17.71
C ALA A 122 25.14 -22.96 18.46
N SER A 123 24.94 -21.69 18.04
CA SER A 123 25.45 -20.50 18.73
C SER A 123 24.37 -19.71 19.50
N GLY A 124 23.10 -20.17 19.56
CA GLY A 124 21.99 -19.46 20.20
C GLY A 124 21.52 -18.17 19.51
N LYS A 125 22.01 -17.85 18.32
CA LYS A 125 21.61 -16.66 17.55
C LYS A 125 20.58 -17.01 16.50
N VAL A 126 19.38 -16.48 16.65
CA VAL A 126 18.29 -16.61 15.69
C VAL A 126 18.50 -15.62 14.54
N THR A 127 18.35 -16.07 13.30
CA THR A 127 18.52 -15.25 12.10
C THR A 127 17.17 -14.98 11.45
N MET A 128 16.96 -13.74 11.04
CA MET A 128 15.83 -13.31 10.22
C MET A 128 16.36 -12.85 8.87
N THR A 129 15.81 -13.36 7.78
CA THR A 129 16.10 -12.88 6.43
C THR A 129 15.06 -11.85 6.02
N VAL A 130 15.49 -10.65 5.64
CA VAL A 130 14.61 -9.58 5.13
C VAL A 130 14.79 -9.46 3.64
N ILE A 131 13.67 -9.43 2.89
CA ILE A 131 13.69 -9.35 1.44
C ILE A 131 12.56 -8.44 0.91
N ASN A 132 12.87 -7.69 -0.16
CA ASN A 132 11.87 -6.93 -0.90
C ASN A 132 11.20 -7.82 -1.95
N ILE A 133 9.86 -7.84 -1.99
CA ILE A 133 9.06 -8.67 -2.92
C ILE A 133 9.40 -8.41 -4.39
N GLN A 134 9.86 -7.22 -4.76
CA GLN A 134 10.25 -6.88 -6.14
C GLN A 134 11.46 -7.69 -6.64
N LYS A 135 12.20 -8.35 -5.75
CA LYS A 135 13.29 -9.27 -6.13
C LYS A 135 12.76 -10.55 -6.79
N PHE A 136 11.47 -10.84 -6.66
CA PHE A 136 10.77 -11.93 -7.33
C PHE A 136 10.19 -11.54 -8.70
N SER A 137 10.61 -10.41 -9.29
CA SER A 137 10.09 -9.90 -10.57
C SER A 137 10.41 -10.78 -11.78
N LYS A 138 11.47 -11.59 -11.71
CA LYS A 138 11.84 -12.57 -12.74
C LYS A 138 11.52 -13.97 -12.26
N GLU A 139 11.21 -14.85 -13.20
CA GLU A 139 11.05 -16.27 -12.91
C GLU A 139 12.33 -16.82 -12.30
N SER A 140 12.24 -17.19 -11.05
CA SER A 140 13.35 -17.76 -10.32
C SER A 140 12.80 -18.88 -9.49
N VAL A 141 12.72 -20.01 -10.05
CA VAL A 141 12.26 -21.14 -9.27
C VAL A 141 13.45 -22.03 -9.05
N THR A 142 13.86 -22.16 -7.82
CA THR A 142 14.54 -23.34 -7.33
C THR A 142 13.58 -24.50 -7.53
N LYS A 143 14.03 -25.58 -8.15
CA LYS A 143 13.21 -26.77 -8.31
C LYS A 143 12.88 -27.32 -6.92
N PRO A 144 11.66 -27.86 -6.68
CA PRO A 144 11.31 -28.46 -5.39
C PRO A 144 12.30 -29.52 -4.89
N SER A 145 13.03 -30.19 -5.79
CA SER A 145 14.09 -31.17 -5.47
C SER A 145 15.29 -30.57 -4.72
N ASP A 146 15.45 -29.26 -4.76
CA ASP A 146 16.63 -28.58 -4.19
C ASP A 146 16.40 -28.15 -2.73
N TYR A 147 15.19 -28.38 -2.18
CA TYR A 147 14.87 -28.00 -0.81
C TYR A 147 15.25 -29.05 0.22
N ASN A 148 15.87 -28.59 1.32
CA ASN A 148 16.02 -29.43 2.49
C ASN A 148 14.65 -29.57 3.19
N VAL A 149 14.12 -30.80 3.24
CA VAL A 149 12.82 -31.13 3.86
C VAL A 149 12.81 -30.99 5.38
N GLU A 150 13.99 -30.96 6.02
CA GLU A 150 14.13 -30.73 7.46
C GLU A 150 13.98 -29.25 7.84
N VAL A 151 13.96 -28.35 6.85
CA VAL A 151 13.83 -26.91 7.06
C VAL A 151 12.41 -26.47 6.79
N GLN A 152 11.74 -25.95 7.82
CA GLN A 152 10.45 -25.29 7.67
C GLN A 152 10.63 -23.78 7.46
N ARG A 153 10.25 -23.27 6.29
CA ARG A 153 10.30 -21.85 5.98
C ARG A 153 9.04 -21.16 6.46
N VAL A 154 9.20 -20.01 7.08
CA VAL A 154 8.11 -19.17 7.59
C VAL A 154 8.24 -17.79 6.96
N TYR A 155 7.25 -17.38 6.18
CA TYR A 155 7.15 -16.10 5.51
C TYR A 155 6.20 -15.18 6.30
N PHE A 156 6.73 -14.10 6.83
CA PHE A 156 5.94 -12.95 7.29
C PHE A 156 5.85 -11.95 6.14
N LEU A 157 4.63 -11.74 5.61
CA LEU A 157 4.39 -10.88 4.45
C LEU A 157 3.79 -9.56 4.95
N ASP A 158 4.62 -8.54 5.05
CA ASP A 158 4.20 -7.24 5.57
C ASP A 158 3.43 -6.44 4.52
N GLU A 159 2.42 -5.70 4.99
CA GLU A 159 1.48 -4.93 4.15
C GLU A 159 0.89 -5.77 3.00
N ALA A 160 0.38 -6.95 3.34
CA ALA A 160 -0.05 -8.00 2.41
C ALA A 160 -1.14 -7.57 1.39
N HIS A 161 -1.75 -6.41 1.60
CA HIS A 161 -2.73 -5.81 0.69
C HIS A 161 -2.09 -5.08 -0.52
N ARG A 162 -0.76 -4.90 -0.56
CA ARG A 162 -0.10 -4.08 -1.61
C ARG A 162 0.42 -4.92 -2.77
N SER A 163 1.72 -5.13 -2.83
CA SER A 163 2.42 -5.75 -3.98
C SER A 163 2.14 -7.24 -4.17
N TYR A 164 1.26 -7.81 -3.37
CA TYR A 164 0.89 -9.23 -3.41
C TYR A 164 -0.37 -9.49 -4.25
N ASN A 165 -0.52 -8.74 -5.34
CA ASN A 165 -1.63 -8.93 -6.27
C ASN A 165 -1.57 -10.35 -6.87
N PRO A 166 -2.65 -11.17 -6.82
CA PRO A 166 -2.70 -12.52 -7.37
C PRO A 166 -2.37 -12.60 -8.86
N VAL A 167 -2.74 -11.56 -9.61
CA VAL A 167 -2.41 -11.46 -11.05
C VAL A 167 -0.99 -10.94 -11.31
N GLY A 168 -0.26 -10.57 -10.25
CA GLY A 168 1.10 -10.07 -10.32
C GLY A 168 2.14 -11.19 -10.30
N SER A 169 3.23 -11.02 -11.05
CA SER A 169 4.33 -11.99 -11.10
C SER A 169 5.06 -12.16 -9.76
N PHE A 170 5.09 -11.14 -8.92
CA PHE A 170 5.82 -11.17 -7.65
C PHE A 170 5.28 -12.23 -6.70
N LEU A 171 3.96 -12.23 -6.49
CA LEU A 171 3.33 -13.21 -5.61
C LEU A 171 3.43 -14.62 -6.20
N ALA A 172 3.16 -14.78 -7.50
CA ALA A 172 3.27 -16.07 -8.15
C ALA A 172 4.69 -16.68 -8.02
N ASN A 173 5.73 -15.84 -8.17
CA ASN A 173 7.12 -16.25 -8.00
C ASN A 173 7.45 -16.64 -6.56
N LEU A 174 6.97 -15.86 -5.58
CA LEU A 174 7.16 -16.17 -4.16
C LEU A 174 6.49 -17.50 -3.79
N MET A 175 5.23 -17.73 -4.22
CA MET A 175 4.50 -18.95 -3.94
C MET A 175 5.12 -20.17 -4.64
N ALA A 176 5.64 -19.99 -5.84
CA ALA A 176 6.35 -21.04 -6.57
C ALA A 176 7.72 -21.37 -5.96
N SER A 177 8.32 -20.44 -5.18
CA SER A 177 9.62 -20.65 -4.54
C SER A 177 9.58 -21.72 -3.45
N ASP A 178 8.53 -21.77 -2.64
CA ASP A 178 8.28 -22.83 -1.66
C ASP A 178 6.78 -22.95 -1.34
N ARG A 179 6.13 -23.97 -1.89
CA ARG A 179 4.70 -24.22 -1.65
C ARG A 179 4.38 -24.74 -0.25
N ASN A 180 5.39 -25.28 0.45
CA ASN A 180 5.24 -25.82 1.80
C ASN A 180 5.57 -24.79 2.90
N ALA A 181 5.96 -23.57 2.52
CA ALA A 181 6.22 -22.51 3.48
C ALA A 181 4.98 -22.17 4.30
N VAL A 182 5.18 -21.85 5.57
CA VAL A 182 4.15 -21.20 6.39
C VAL A 182 4.08 -19.74 5.97
N GLN A 183 2.88 -19.25 5.71
CA GLN A 183 2.64 -17.90 5.18
C GLN A 183 1.75 -17.12 6.15
N ILE A 184 2.31 -16.12 6.80
CA ILE A 184 1.61 -15.26 7.75
C ILE A 184 1.57 -13.85 7.17
N ALA A 185 0.43 -13.51 6.59
CA ALA A 185 0.18 -12.18 6.04
C ALA A 185 -0.11 -11.18 7.16
N LEU A 186 0.57 -10.04 7.15
CA LEU A 186 0.40 -8.97 8.13
C LEU A 186 -0.20 -7.76 7.43
N THR A 187 -1.34 -7.27 7.90
CA THR A 187 -1.98 -6.08 7.32
C THR A 187 -2.83 -5.33 8.33
N GLY A 188 -2.90 -4.01 8.18
CA GLY A 188 -3.86 -3.16 8.93
C GLY A 188 -5.13 -2.90 8.13
N THR A 189 -5.09 -3.13 6.83
CA THR A 189 -6.15 -2.83 5.89
C THR A 189 -6.20 -3.92 4.81
N PRO A 190 -6.76 -5.12 5.10
CA PRO A 190 -6.91 -6.17 4.10
C PRO A 190 -7.72 -5.64 2.90
N LEU A 191 -7.45 -6.16 1.73
CA LEU A 191 -8.29 -5.91 0.57
C LEU A 191 -9.59 -6.70 0.71
N ILE A 192 -10.71 -5.99 0.57
CA ILE A 192 -12.06 -6.50 0.68
C ILE A 192 -12.82 -6.01 -0.55
N GLY A 193 -13.41 -6.89 -1.35
CA GLY A 193 -14.16 -6.48 -2.53
C GLY A 193 -14.35 -7.58 -3.57
N GLU A 194 -15.12 -7.27 -4.62
CA GLU A 194 -15.56 -8.23 -5.63
C GLU A 194 -14.45 -8.75 -6.56
N GLY A 195 -13.34 -8.01 -6.68
CA GLY A 195 -12.27 -8.38 -7.62
C GLY A 195 -11.15 -9.20 -7.01
N TYR A 196 -10.90 -9.05 -5.70
CA TYR A 196 -9.78 -9.66 -5.01
C TYR A 196 -9.86 -9.39 -3.50
N ASN A 197 -9.70 -10.43 -2.71
CA ASN A 197 -9.73 -10.37 -1.26
C ASN A 197 -8.43 -10.94 -0.68
N THR A 198 -7.91 -10.33 0.37
CA THR A 198 -6.68 -10.81 1.03
C THR A 198 -6.82 -12.24 1.56
N LYS A 199 -8.00 -12.64 2.03
CA LYS A 199 -8.27 -14.01 2.50
C LYS A 199 -8.12 -15.06 1.39
N ASP A 200 -8.50 -14.73 0.17
CA ASP A 200 -8.46 -15.67 -0.95
C ASP A 200 -7.02 -16.10 -1.27
N VAL A 201 -6.09 -15.21 -1.04
CA VAL A 201 -4.66 -15.46 -1.32
C VAL A 201 -3.95 -16.09 -0.14
N PHE A 202 -4.18 -15.56 1.06
CA PHE A 202 -3.41 -15.90 2.24
C PHE A 202 -4.16 -16.75 3.26
N GLY A 203 -5.42 -17.12 2.98
CA GLY A 203 -6.25 -17.90 3.90
C GLY A 203 -6.96 -17.03 4.94
N ASN A 204 -7.69 -17.67 5.84
CA ASN A 204 -8.52 -17.02 6.84
C ASN A 204 -7.74 -16.14 7.81
N TYR A 205 -8.47 -15.25 8.50
CA TYR A 205 -7.89 -14.48 9.59
C TYR A 205 -7.51 -15.40 10.75
N ILE A 206 -6.22 -15.33 11.12
CA ILE A 206 -5.69 -16.02 12.31
C ILE A 206 -6.07 -15.21 13.57
N HIS A 207 -5.93 -13.88 13.48
CA HIS A 207 -6.23 -12.98 14.59
C HIS A 207 -6.58 -11.59 14.08
N LYS A 208 -7.52 -10.91 14.79
CA LYS A 208 -7.97 -9.57 14.45
C LYS A 208 -7.76 -8.64 15.65
N TYR A 209 -7.27 -7.44 15.36
CA TYR A 209 -7.15 -6.34 16.29
C TYR A 209 -7.37 -5.04 15.55
N TYR A 210 -8.62 -4.53 15.61
CA TYR A 210 -9.06 -3.43 14.77
C TYR A 210 -9.00 -2.07 15.49
N TYR A 211 -9.32 -0.99 14.78
CA TYR A 211 -9.18 0.39 15.26
C TYR A 211 -9.98 0.69 16.54
N ASN A 212 -11.21 0.19 16.66
CA ASN A 212 -12.03 0.38 17.86
C ASN A 212 -11.35 -0.13 19.12
N GLN A 213 -10.76 -1.32 19.07
CA GLN A 213 -10.00 -1.89 20.17
C GLN A 213 -8.72 -1.09 20.43
N SER A 214 -8.01 -0.72 19.35
CA SER A 214 -6.76 0.04 19.45
C SER A 214 -6.97 1.46 20.01
N ILE A 215 -8.11 2.09 19.70
CA ILE A 215 -8.51 3.39 20.25
C ILE A 215 -8.88 3.23 21.73
N ALA A 216 -9.67 2.21 22.09
CA ALA A 216 -10.02 1.92 23.47
C ALA A 216 -8.78 1.65 24.34
N ASP A 217 -7.78 0.98 23.78
CA ASP A 217 -6.50 0.69 24.46
C ASP A 217 -5.53 1.89 24.47
N GLY A 218 -5.87 3.01 23.83
CA GLY A 218 -5.01 4.19 23.75
C GLY A 218 -3.79 4.05 22.82
N TYR A 219 -3.74 3.03 21.94
CA TYR A 219 -2.65 2.86 20.99
C TYR A 219 -2.86 3.62 19.68
N THR A 220 -4.06 4.12 19.47
CA THR A 220 -4.46 4.87 18.27
C THR A 220 -5.36 6.03 18.67
N LEU A 221 -5.17 7.20 18.06
CA LEU A 221 -6.04 8.37 18.29
C LEU A 221 -7.28 8.29 17.41
N LYS A 222 -8.33 8.97 17.84
CA LYS A 222 -9.51 9.26 17.02
C LYS A 222 -9.16 10.26 15.90
N LEU A 223 -10.00 10.29 14.87
CA LEU A 223 -9.82 11.19 13.73
C LEU A 223 -10.96 12.21 13.69
N ILE A 224 -10.60 13.47 13.48
CA ILE A 224 -11.53 14.56 13.19
C ILE A 224 -11.37 14.96 11.73
N ARG A 225 -12.47 14.95 10.99
CA ARG A 225 -12.55 15.49 9.63
C ARG A 225 -13.06 16.93 9.69
N GLU A 226 -12.30 17.81 9.12
CA GLU A 226 -12.68 19.21 8.88
C GLU A 226 -13.08 19.34 7.40
N GLU A 227 -14.37 19.48 7.14
CA GLU A 227 -14.91 19.62 5.78
C GLU A 227 -14.73 21.04 5.28
N ILE A 228 -14.14 21.16 4.10
CA ILE A 228 -13.97 22.45 3.41
C ILE A 228 -15.09 22.61 2.38
N GLU A 229 -15.61 23.82 2.28
CA GLU A 229 -16.60 24.17 1.27
C GLU A 229 -16.09 23.87 -0.14
N THR A 230 -16.92 23.20 -0.94
CA THR A 230 -16.54 22.70 -2.27
C THR A 230 -17.25 23.42 -3.41
N THR A 231 -17.86 24.57 -3.16
CA THR A 231 -18.60 25.37 -4.16
C THR A 231 -17.73 25.69 -5.38
N TYR A 232 -16.46 25.99 -5.15
CA TYR A 232 -15.48 26.21 -6.22
C TYR A 232 -15.33 25.01 -7.17
N LYS A 233 -15.55 23.78 -6.70
CA LYS A 233 -15.44 22.57 -7.54
C LYS A 233 -16.55 22.51 -8.59
N ASN A 234 -17.76 22.93 -8.25
CA ASN A 234 -18.84 22.99 -9.20
C ASN A 234 -18.53 24.00 -10.29
N GLN A 235 -18.04 25.18 -9.90
CA GLN A 235 -17.59 26.21 -10.85
C GLN A 235 -16.43 25.73 -11.71
N MET A 236 -15.44 25.02 -11.12
CA MET A 236 -14.35 24.41 -11.86
C MET A 236 -14.83 23.33 -12.83
N ASN A 237 -15.78 22.47 -12.44
CA ASN A 237 -16.31 21.43 -13.31
C ASN A 237 -17.14 22.03 -14.47
N GLU A 238 -17.97 23.05 -14.21
CA GLU A 238 -18.70 23.77 -15.25
C GLU A 238 -17.75 24.45 -16.24
N THR A 239 -16.68 25.07 -15.73
CA THR A 239 -15.63 25.67 -16.55
C THR A 239 -14.89 24.62 -17.39
N LEU A 240 -14.57 23.45 -16.80
CA LEU A 240 -13.97 22.32 -17.49
C LEU A 240 -14.86 21.81 -18.61
N ASP A 241 -16.15 21.60 -18.36
CA ASP A 241 -17.10 21.10 -19.36
C ASP A 241 -17.25 22.03 -20.55
N GLN A 242 -17.09 23.34 -20.32
CA GLN A 242 -17.08 24.34 -21.40
C GLN A 242 -15.77 24.31 -22.20
N ILE A 243 -14.62 24.14 -21.53
CA ILE A 243 -13.29 24.17 -22.15
C ILE A 243 -12.97 22.83 -22.84
N VAL A 244 -13.34 21.68 -22.23
CA VAL A 244 -13.15 20.32 -22.82
C VAL A 244 -13.93 20.15 -24.12
N LYS A 245 -15.03 20.87 -24.30
CA LYS A 245 -15.73 20.94 -25.61
C LYS A 245 -14.94 21.68 -26.69
N GLN A 246 -13.92 22.45 -26.30
CA GLN A 246 -13.10 23.27 -27.20
C GLN A 246 -11.66 22.76 -27.39
N GLY A 247 -11.20 21.81 -26.56
CA GLY A 247 -9.85 21.24 -26.65
C GLY A 247 -9.45 20.43 -25.40
N SER A 248 -8.35 19.70 -25.44
CA SER A 248 -7.94 18.79 -24.36
C SER A 248 -7.15 19.49 -23.24
N ILE A 249 -7.82 20.00 -22.22
CA ILE A 249 -7.19 20.37 -20.97
C ILE A 249 -7.25 19.19 -19.98
N ASN A 250 -6.12 18.90 -19.35
CA ASN A 250 -6.07 17.87 -18.33
C ASN A 250 -6.56 18.45 -16.99
N LYS A 251 -7.48 17.76 -16.30
CA LYS A 251 -7.96 18.15 -14.96
C LYS A 251 -6.83 18.45 -13.97
N LYS A 252 -5.67 17.80 -14.12
CA LYS A 252 -4.49 18.01 -13.28
C LYS A 252 -3.90 19.41 -13.40
N ASP A 253 -3.95 20.01 -14.59
CA ASP A 253 -3.41 21.33 -14.85
C ASP A 253 -4.23 22.41 -14.13
N LEU A 254 -5.53 22.16 -14.01
CA LEU A 254 -6.45 23.04 -13.31
C LEU A 254 -6.15 23.11 -11.79
N TYR A 255 -5.98 21.94 -11.15
CA TYR A 255 -5.68 21.89 -9.71
C TYR A 255 -4.23 22.29 -9.38
N ALA A 256 -3.33 22.32 -10.38
CA ALA A 256 -1.97 22.83 -10.24
C ALA A 256 -1.85 24.34 -10.57
N HIS A 257 -2.94 24.99 -10.98
CA HIS A 257 -2.90 26.39 -11.38
C HIS A 257 -2.53 27.31 -10.22
N PRO A 258 -1.59 28.29 -10.41
CA PRO A 258 -1.08 29.15 -9.33
C PRO A 258 -2.16 29.84 -8.52
N LYS A 259 -3.23 30.36 -9.16
CA LYS A 259 -4.32 31.06 -8.46
C LYS A 259 -5.09 30.17 -7.49
N PHE A 260 -5.38 28.93 -7.90
CA PHE A 260 -6.02 27.95 -7.03
C PHE A 260 -5.10 27.56 -5.87
N VAL A 261 -3.83 27.23 -6.19
CA VAL A 261 -2.85 26.80 -5.19
C VAL A 261 -2.52 27.91 -4.19
N GLU A 262 -2.40 29.18 -4.64
CA GLU A 262 -2.16 30.33 -3.77
C GLU A 262 -3.23 30.42 -2.68
N LYS A 263 -4.51 30.38 -3.05
CA LYS A 263 -5.62 30.46 -2.10
C LYS A 263 -5.70 29.25 -1.17
N MET A 264 -5.42 28.06 -1.71
CA MET A 264 -5.37 26.83 -0.92
C MET A 264 -4.23 26.90 0.11
N VAL A 265 -3.05 27.36 -0.27
CA VAL A 265 -1.89 27.50 0.62
C VAL A 265 -2.13 28.59 1.67
N ASP A 266 -2.75 29.71 1.30
CA ASP A 266 -3.13 30.76 2.25
C ASP A 266 -4.02 30.22 3.37
N TYR A 267 -5.07 29.46 2.99
CA TYR A 267 -5.91 28.75 3.97
C TYR A 267 -5.11 27.79 4.85
N ILE A 268 -4.27 26.94 4.23
CA ILE A 268 -3.48 25.92 4.96
C ILE A 268 -2.55 26.56 5.98
N VAL A 269 -1.84 27.63 5.60
CA VAL A 269 -0.88 28.32 6.47
C VAL A 269 -1.60 28.95 7.66
N HIS A 270 -2.75 29.58 7.43
CA HIS A 270 -3.57 30.18 8.48
C HIS A 270 -4.11 29.11 9.45
N ASP A 271 -4.76 28.08 8.93
CA ASP A 271 -5.35 26.98 9.70
C ASP A 271 -4.30 26.18 10.49
N PHE A 272 -3.13 25.94 9.89
CA PHE A 272 -2.02 25.29 10.60
C PHE A 272 -1.47 26.16 11.73
N GLY A 273 -1.40 27.48 11.50
CA GLY A 273 -1.01 28.45 12.51
C GLY A 273 -1.96 28.48 13.70
N GLU A 274 -3.26 28.52 13.46
CA GLU A 274 -4.28 28.43 14.52
C GLU A 274 -4.18 27.10 15.27
N GLY A 275 -4.02 25.99 14.56
CA GLY A 275 -3.85 24.67 15.17
C GLY A 275 -2.61 24.58 16.07
N ARG A 276 -1.48 25.14 15.65
CA ARG A 276 -0.26 25.20 16.49
C ARG A 276 -0.41 26.11 17.70
N ALA A 277 -1.09 27.23 17.55
CA ALA A 277 -1.33 28.16 18.65
C ALA A 277 -2.29 27.57 19.69
N ALA A 278 -3.33 26.88 19.24
CA ALA A 278 -4.36 26.30 20.13
C ALA A 278 -3.90 25.01 20.83
N LEU A 279 -3.06 24.20 20.16
CA LEU A 279 -2.71 22.86 20.63
C LEU A 279 -1.25 22.78 21.13
N ASP A 280 -0.28 22.84 20.23
CA ASP A 280 1.15 22.74 20.54
C ASP A 280 1.97 23.11 19.29
N SER A 281 2.95 23.98 19.45
CA SER A 281 3.85 24.40 18.36
C SER A 281 4.72 23.27 17.80
N SER A 282 4.81 22.12 18.48
CA SER A 282 5.61 20.96 18.04
C SER A 282 4.92 20.04 17.05
N ILE A 283 3.62 20.23 16.77
CA ILE A 283 2.92 19.41 15.76
C ILE A 283 3.42 19.72 14.36
N GLY A 284 3.32 18.72 13.50
CA GLY A 284 3.62 18.83 12.08
C GLY A 284 2.41 18.55 11.21
N ALA A 285 2.49 18.99 9.95
CA ALA A 285 1.45 18.78 8.96
C ALA A 285 1.96 18.07 7.70
N MET A 286 1.01 17.49 6.93
CA MET A 286 1.26 16.91 5.61
C MET A 286 0.20 17.40 4.63
N ILE A 287 0.65 17.92 3.49
CA ILE A 287 -0.24 18.30 2.38
C ILE A 287 -0.16 17.20 1.32
N VAL A 288 -1.28 16.54 1.06
CA VAL A 288 -1.41 15.49 0.05
C VAL A 288 -2.01 16.10 -1.21
N CYS A 289 -1.19 16.35 -2.19
CA CYS A 289 -1.55 17.02 -3.44
C CYS A 289 -2.22 16.08 -4.44
N ASP A 290 -2.95 16.66 -5.40
CA ASP A 290 -3.64 15.92 -6.48
C ASP A 290 -2.67 15.42 -7.55
N SER A 291 -1.58 16.12 -7.77
CA SER A 291 -0.54 15.78 -8.75
C SER A 291 0.86 16.21 -8.28
N SER A 292 1.89 15.77 -9.00
CA SER A 292 3.26 16.24 -8.80
C SER A 292 3.42 17.73 -9.16
N GLU A 293 2.69 18.18 -10.17
CA GLU A 293 2.64 19.57 -10.62
C GLU A 293 2.03 20.46 -9.54
N GLN A 294 0.90 20.05 -8.95
CA GLN A 294 0.30 20.76 -7.82
C GLN A 294 1.26 20.80 -6.62
N ALA A 295 1.95 19.68 -6.33
CA ALA A 295 2.88 19.64 -5.21
C ALA A 295 4.06 20.61 -5.38
N ARG A 296 4.59 20.76 -6.59
CA ARG A 296 5.63 21.76 -6.89
C ARG A 296 5.12 23.18 -6.79
N GLU A 297 3.87 23.41 -7.21
CA GLU A 297 3.27 24.73 -7.06
C GLU A 297 3.01 25.06 -5.59
N VAL A 298 2.53 24.10 -4.78
CA VAL A 298 2.38 24.27 -3.32
C VAL A 298 3.72 24.61 -2.67
N ASP A 299 4.78 23.89 -3.01
CA ASP A 299 6.14 24.16 -2.52
C ASP A 299 6.60 25.59 -2.87
N ARG A 300 6.33 26.05 -4.11
CA ARG A 300 6.64 27.41 -4.56
C ARG A 300 5.87 28.46 -3.77
N GLN A 301 4.59 28.26 -3.53
CA GLN A 301 3.75 29.20 -2.77
C GLN A 301 4.14 29.21 -1.28
N LEU A 302 4.45 28.07 -0.69
CA LEU A 302 4.94 27.99 0.70
C LEU A 302 6.26 28.75 0.88
N LYS A 303 7.20 28.63 -0.07
CA LYS A 303 8.45 29.42 -0.06
C LYS A 303 8.20 30.93 -0.08
N ARG A 304 7.12 31.34 -0.70
CA ARG A 304 6.78 32.77 -0.85
C ARG A 304 6.00 33.33 0.33
N PHE A 305 5.08 32.56 0.91
CA PHE A 305 4.08 33.08 1.85
C PHE A 305 4.15 32.45 3.26
N SER A 306 4.94 31.41 3.48
CA SER A 306 4.94 30.71 4.75
C SER A 306 6.17 30.99 5.59
N ALA A 307 5.98 31.20 6.90
CA ALA A 307 7.05 31.24 7.90
C ALA A 307 7.43 29.81 8.39
N TYR A 308 6.66 28.78 7.97
CA TYR A 308 6.91 27.40 8.39
C TYR A 308 7.95 26.72 7.50
N THR A 309 8.84 25.97 8.12
CA THR A 309 9.78 25.13 7.38
C THR A 309 9.02 24.00 6.69
N HIS A 310 9.34 23.75 5.42
CA HIS A 310 8.66 22.70 4.65
C HIS A 310 9.61 21.93 3.74
N ALA A 311 9.19 20.74 3.32
CA ALA A 311 9.93 19.95 2.35
C ALA A 311 8.98 19.30 1.33
N LEU A 312 9.37 19.39 0.06
CA LEU A 312 8.75 18.67 -1.05
C LEU A 312 9.32 17.26 -1.12
N VAL A 313 8.45 16.24 -1.09
CA VAL A 313 8.85 14.83 -1.15
C VAL A 313 8.12 14.14 -2.31
N LEU A 314 8.76 14.12 -3.47
CA LEU A 314 8.32 13.44 -4.68
C LEU A 314 9.34 12.38 -5.10
N HIS A 315 8.90 11.44 -5.94
CA HIS A 315 9.77 10.37 -6.42
C HIS A 315 10.92 10.89 -7.30
N ASP A 316 10.64 11.90 -8.09
CA ASP A 316 11.52 12.52 -9.08
C ASP A 316 12.17 13.83 -8.59
N GLU A 317 12.07 14.14 -7.30
CA GLU A 317 12.67 15.34 -6.68
C GLU A 317 13.77 14.94 -5.71
N GLY A 318 14.95 15.53 -5.87
CA GLY A 318 16.13 15.27 -5.05
C GLY A 318 16.63 13.81 -5.10
N THR A 319 17.64 13.50 -4.31
CA THR A 319 18.16 12.12 -4.16
C THR A 319 17.32 11.29 -3.18
N LYS A 320 17.49 9.98 -3.19
CA LYS A 320 16.90 9.10 -2.17
C LYS A 320 17.34 9.49 -0.75
N GLN A 321 18.58 9.95 -0.61
CA GLN A 321 19.13 10.38 0.67
C GLN A 321 18.49 11.69 1.14
N ASP A 322 18.28 12.66 0.26
CA ASP A 322 17.61 13.93 0.59
C ASP A 322 16.19 13.67 1.10
N ARG A 323 15.44 12.80 0.40
CA ARG A 323 14.10 12.42 0.84
C ARG A 323 14.09 11.75 2.21
N LYS A 324 15.10 10.91 2.51
CA LYS A 324 15.25 10.29 3.83
C LYS A 324 15.59 11.32 4.90
N ASN A 325 16.49 12.24 4.60
CA ASN A 325 16.85 13.34 5.50
C ASN A 325 15.64 14.21 5.83
N ASN A 326 14.85 14.61 4.82
CA ASN A 326 13.62 15.39 5.01
C ASN A 326 12.62 14.68 5.94
N GLN A 327 12.48 13.35 5.81
CA GLN A 327 11.62 12.57 6.69
C GLN A 327 12.13 12.57 8.14
N GLU A 328 13.43 12.39 8.34
CA GLU A 328 14.04 12.41 9.67
C GLU A 328 13.99 13.82 10.28
N ASP A 329 14.22 14.86 9.51
CA ASP A 329 14.13 16.25 9.97
C ASP A 329 12.68 16.63 10.32
N PHE A 330 11.69 16.12 9.58
CA PHE A 330 10.29 16.24 9.97
C PHE A 330 10.02 15.56 11.32
N LYS A 331 10.49 14.33 11.52
CA LYS A 331 10.29 13.61 12.79
C LYS A 331 10.92 14.35 13.98
N LYS A 332 12.05 15.01 13.78
CA LYS A 332 12.76 15.81 14.80
C LYS A 332 12.14 17.18 15.05
N GLY A 333 11.28 17.66 14.17
CA GLY A 333 10.69 19.01 14.27
C GLY A 333 11.45 20.12 13.55
N ASN A 334 12.48 19.80 12.77
CA ASN A 334 13.21 20.74 11.94
C ASN A 334 12.41 21.17 10.69
N ILE A 335 11.48 20.32 10.26
CA ILE A 335 10.53 20.59 9.18
C ILE A 335 9.11 20.53 9.75
N ASP A 336 8.31 21.54 9.48
CA ASP A 336 6.94 21.67 9.99
C ASP A 336 5.91 21.04 9.05
N ILE A 337 6.09 21.17 7.75
CA ILE A 337 5.12 20.75 6.72
C ILE A 337 5.80 19.87 5.68
N LEU A 338 5.23 18.70 5.41
CA LEU A 338 5.60 17.85 4.28
C LEU A 338 4.62 18.05 3.12
N VAL A 339 5.14 18.29 1.92
CA VAL A 339 4.34 18.37 0.68
C VAL A 339 4.58 17.10 -0.12
N VAL A 340 3.51 16.34 -0.37
CA VAL A 340 3.60 15.02 -1.01
C VAL A 340 2.53 14.82 -2.08
N TYR A 341 2.76 13.86 -2.97
CA TYR A 341 1.73 13.36 -3.90
C TYR A 341 1.41 11.89 -3.62
N ASN A 342 2.27 10.96 -4.03
CA ASN A 342 2.09 9.52 -3.83
C ASN A 342 2.99 8.94 -2.72
N MET A 343 4.01 9.69 -2.31
CA MET A 343 4.94 9.25 -1.29
C MET A 343 4.41 9.50 0.12
N LEU A 344 4.88 8.74 1.09
CA LEU A 344 4.59 8.84 2.53
C LEU A 344 3.13 8.59 2.93
N LEU A 345 2.23 8.36 2.00
CA LEU A 345 0.82 8.04 2.31
C LEU A 345 0.69 6.72 3.07
N THR A 346 1.67 5.84 2.90
CA THR A 346 1.73 4.54 3.54
C THR A 346 3.14 4.27 4.06
N GLY A 347 3.29 3.57 5.19
CA GLY A 347 4.59 3.22 5.75
C GLY A 347 5.34 4.34 6.48
N PHE A 348 4.93 5.60 6.36
CA PHE A 348 5.54 6.72 7.08
C PHE A 348 5.00 6.80 8.51
N ASP A 349 5.88 6.81 9.49
CA ASP A 349 5.53 6.90 10.91
C ASP A 349 6.22 8.10 11.56
N ALA A 350 5.40 9.08 11.96
CA ALA A 350 5.84 10.29 12.63
C ALA A 350 4.76 10.72 13.64
N PRO A 351 4.93 10.44 14.95
CA PRO A 351 3.91 10.75 15.96
C PRO A 351 3.48 12.20 16.01
N ARG A 352 4.39 13.15 15.71
CA ARG A 352 4.10 14.59 15.66
C ARG A 352 3.22 15.02 14.48
N LEU A 353 3.02 14.18 13.45
CA LEU A 353 2.09 14.44 12.36
C LEU A 353 0.66 14.39 12.89
N LYS A 354 0.03 15.55 13.09
CA LYS A 354 -1.30 15.69 13.67
C LYS A 354 -2.31 16.31 12.73
N LYS A 355 -1.86 16.99 11.67
CA LYS A 355 -2.75 17.62 10.71
C LYS A 355 -2.41 17.19 9.28
N GLN A 356 -3.43 16.79 8.53
CA GLN A 356 -3.29 16.33 7.15
C GLN A 356 -4.29 17.04 6.26
N TYR A 357 -3.80 17.66 5.20
CA TYR A 357 -4.58 18.38 4.20
C TYR A 357 -4.72 17.51 2.96
N LEU A 358 -5.94 17.08 2.63
CA LEU A 358 -6.21 16.20 1.49
C LEU A 358 -6.77 17.00 0.32
N ALA A 359 -5.95 17.28 -0.69
CA ALA A 359 -6.35 17.99 -1.89
C ALA A 359 -6.87 17.05 -3.00
N ARG A 360 -6.79 15.71 -2.82
CA ARG A 360 -7.25 14.73 -3.78
C ARG A 360 -8.12 13.64 -3.17
N MET A 361 -9.00 13.06 -4.01
CA MET A 361 -9.73 11.85 -3.66
C MET A 361 -8.77 10.65 -3.62
N ILE A 362 -8.76 9.94 -2.51
CA ILE A 362 -8.05 8.68 -2.32
C ILE A 362 -9.09 7.60 -2.09
N LYS A 363 -8.95 6.44 -2.73
CA LYS A 363 -9.99 5.39 -2.73
C LYS A 363 -9.62 4.22 -1.82
N ALA A 364 -10.66 3.59 -1.29
CA ALA A 364 -10.64 2.31 -0.59
C ALA A 364 -9.55 2.24 0.52
N HIS A 365 -8.83 1.11 0.60
CA HIS A 365 -7.81 0.86 1.62
C HIS A 365 -6.72 1.94 1.71
N ASN A 366 -6.35 2.55 0.57
CA ASN A 366 -5.37 3.65 0.56
C ASN A 366 -5.88 4.88 1.31
N LEU A 367 -7.19 5.14 1.31
CA LEU A 367 -7.78 6.23 2.08
C LEU A 367 -7.57 5.99 3.58
N LEU A 368 -7.97 4.83 4.11
CA LEU A 368 -7.77 4.51 5.52
C LEU A 368 -6.30 4.56 5.93
N GLN A 369 -5.39 4.06 5.09
CA GLN A 369 -3.95 4.14 5.37
C GLN A 369 -3.41 5.57 5.41
N THR A 370 -3.92 6.42 4.54
CA THR A 370 -3.53 7.84 4.50
C THR A 370 -4.07 8.57 5.74
N LEU A 371 -5.34 8.39 6.08
CA LEU A 371 -5.98 8.99 7.25
C LEU A 371 -5.28 8.58 8.55
N THR A 372 -4.85 7.33 8.65
CA THR A 372 -4.21 6.81 9.86
C THR A 372 -2.75 7.25 10.05
N ARG A 373 -2.24 8.16 9.23
CA ARG A 373 -0.93 8.81 9.49
C ARG A 373 -1.01 9.79 10.65
N VAL A 374 -2.13 10.46 10.87
CA VAL A 374 -2.31 11.46 11.93
C VAL A 374 -2.83 10.90 13.25
N ASN A 375 -3.18 9.62 13.30
CA ASN A 375 -3.80 9.01 14.48
C ASN A 375 -2.81 8.37 15.49
N ARG A 376 -1.51 8.67 15.38
CA ARG A 376 -0.51 8.18 16.33
C ARG A 376 -0.58 8.91 17.66
N PRO A 377 -0.47 8.23 18.82
CA PRO A 377 -0.32 8.91 20.10
C PRO A 377 0.88 9.87 20.08
N TYR A 378 0.66 11.07 20.55
CA TYR A 378 1.70 12.10 20.67
C TYR A 378 1.35 13.06 21.77
N LYS A 379 2.21 13.15 22.81
CA LYS A 379 1.97 13.97 24.02
C LYS A 379 0.55 13.70 24.57
N GLY A 380 -0.21 14.71 24.94
CA GLY A 380 -1.59 14.62 25.45
C GLY A 380 -2.69 14.71 24.38
N TYR A 381 -2.37 14.50 23.09
CA TYR A 381 -3.38 14.58 22.02
C TYR A 381 -4.34 13.40 22.04
N HIS A 382 -5.61 13.68 21.80
CA HIS A 382 -6.68 12.68 21.69
C HIS A 382 -7.13 12.47 20.24
N TYR A 383 -6.78 13.39 19.33
CA TYR A 383 -7.25 13.40 17.96
C TYR A 383 -6.10 13.63 16.95
N GLY A 384 -6.26 13.08 15.74
CA GLY A 384 -5.60 13.50 14.54
C GLY A 384 -6.60 14.25 13.65
N TYR A 385 -6.16 15.26 12.92
CA TYR A 385 -7.03 16.14 12.13
C TYR A 385 -6.80 15.93 10.63
N VAL A 386 -7.89 15.81 9.90
CA VAL A 386 -7.93 15.66 8.45
C VAL A 386 -8.73 16.80 7.85
N VAL A 387 -8.06 17.73 7.19
CA VAL A 387 -8.69 18.85 6.46
C VAL A 387 -9.00 18.39 5.04
N ASP A 388 -10.26 18.34 4.71
CA ASP A 388 -10.79 17.65 3.53
C ASP A 388 -11.19 18.63 2.42
N PHE A 389 -10.26 18.89 1.49
CA PHE A 389 -10.55 19.62 0.25
C PHE A 389 -11.15 18.71 -0.84
N ALA A 390 -11.07 17.38 -0.66
CA ALA A 390 -11.43 16.42 -1.70
C ALA A 390 -12.87 15.91 -1.61
N ASN A 391 -13.56 16.14 -0.50
CA ASN A 391 -14.87 15.57 -0.17
C ASN A 391 -14.85 14.04 -0.09
N ILE A 392 -14.02 13.51 0.82
CA ILE A 392 -13.79 12.06 0.97
C ILE A 392 -14.90 11.31 1.69
N LYS A 393 -15.94 11.99 2.20
CA LYS A 393 -16.92 11.41 3.13
C LYS A 393 -17.59 10.15 2.58
N ASP A 394 -18.12 10.20 1.38
CA ASP A 394 -18.82 9.07 0.77
C ASP A 394 -17.89 7.88 0.54
N GLU A 395 -16.66 8.14 0.10
CA GLU A 395 -15.65 7.10 -0.09
C GLU A 395 -15.20 6.50 1.24
N PHE A 396 -15.08 7.33 2.28
CA PHE A 396 -14.79 6.88 3.64
C PHE A 396 -15.90 5.97 4.16
N ASP A 397 -17.16 6.40 4.07
CA ASP A 397 -18.32 5.65 4.58
C ASP A 397 -18.47 4.31 3.84
N LYS A 398 -18.33 4.31 2.52
CA LYS A 398 -18.33 3.09 1.69
C LYS A 398 -17.22 2.13 2.11
N THR A 399 -16.00 2.64 2.24
CA THR A 399 -14.84 1.82 2.61
C THR A 399 -15.00 1.29 4.04
N ASN A 400 -15.40 2.14 4.97
CA ASN A 400 -15.59 1.78 6.37
C ASN A 400 -16.70 0.71 6.54
N LYS A 401 -17.80 0.85 5.80
CA LYS A 401 -18.87 -0.16 5.77
C LYS A 401 -18.35 -1.51 5.30
N ALA A 402 -17.57 -1.56 4.21
CA ALA A 402 -17.02 -2.81 3.72
C ALA A 402 -16.13 -3.52 4.76
N TYR A 403 -15.31 -2.75 5.51
CA TYR A 403 -14.51 -3.31 6.59
C TYR A 403 -15.36 -3.77 7.77
N PHE A 404 -16.42 -3.06 8.09
CA PHE A 404 -17.36 -3.42 9.15
C PHE A 404 -18.12 -4.70 8.80
N ASP A 405 -18.65 -4.80 7.58
CA ASP A 405 -19.36 -5.99 7.09
C ASP A 405 -18.43 -7.21 7.11
N GLU A 406 -17.16 -7.06 6.73
CA GLU A 406 -16.17 -8.13 6.80
C GLU A 406 -15.83 -8.56 8.23
N LEU A 407 -15.79 -7.62 9.18
CA LEU A 407 -15.61 -7.95 10.59
C LEU A 407 -16.82 -8.70 11.17
N GLN A 408 -18.01 -8.35 10.73
CA GLN A 408 -19.26 -8.99 11.19
C GLN A 408 -19.54 -10.33 10.53
N SER A 409 -19.22 -10.51 9.24
CA SER A 409 -19.50 -11.74 8.50
C SER A 409 -18.87 -12.99 9.13
N GLU A 410 -17.81 -12.81 9.91
CA GLU A 410 -17.13 -13.92 10.59
C GLU A 410 -17.60 -14.16 12.04
N LEU A 411 -18.54 -13.37 12.55
CA LEU A 411 -19.15 -13.61 13.86
C LEU A 411 -20.40 -14.51 13.76
N GLY A 412 -20.89 -14.77 12.54
CA GLY A 412 -22.19 -15.41 12.32
C GLY A 412 -22.25 -16.71 11.54
N ASP A 413 -21.28 -17.07 10.70
CA ASP A 413 -21.40 -18.26 9.84
C ASP A 413 -20.06 -18.95 9.60
N GLU A 414 -19.82 -20.03 10.32
CA GLU A 414 -18.72 -20.98 10.00
C GLU A 414 -19.00 -21.87 8.77
N VAL A 415 -20.14 -21.71 8.11
CA VAL A 415 -20.54 -22.58 7.00
C VAL A 415 -21.30 -21.82 5.94
N GLN A 416 -20.62 -21.05 5.09
CA GLN A 416 -21.14 -20.88 3.71
C GLN A 416 -20.08 -20.36 2.73
N ASN A 417 -19.83 -21.20 1.72
CA ASN A 417 -19.32 -20.89 0.37
C ASN A 417 -17.87 -20.46 0.18
N TYR A 418 -16.93 -21.35 0.42
CA TYR A 418 -15.58 -21.28 -0.16
C TYR A 418 -15.50 -21.66 -1.65
N SER A 419 -16.63 -21.97 -2.31
CA SER A 419 -16.63 -22.55 -3.64
C SER A 419 -16.52 -21.56 -4.82
N ASN A 420 -16.61 -20.25 -4.59
CA ASN A 420 -16.70 -19.27 -5.69
C ASN A 420 -15.46 -18.39 -5.90
N ILE A 421 -14.38 -18.60 -5.17
CA ILE A 421 -13.22 -17.69 -5.16
C ILE A 421 -12.02 -18.24 -5.91
N PHE A 422 -11.89 -19.55 -5.98
CA PHE A 422 -10.89 -20.21 -6.84
C PHE A 422 -11.56 -20.50 -8.18
N LYS A 423 -11.12 -19.81 -9.24
CA LYS A 423 -11.48 -20.23 -10.59
C LYS A 423 -11.07 -21.68 -10.75
N SER A 424 -12.00 -22.55 -11.14
CA SER A 424 -11.68 -23.92 -11.46
C SER A 424 -10.67 -23.95 -12.63
N LYS A 425 -9.98 -25.06 -12.81
CA LYS A 425 -9.07 -25.22 -13.96
C LYS A 425 -9.82 -24.99 -15.27
N GLU A 426 -11.06 -25.49 -15.36
CA GLU A 426 -11.94 -25.34 -16.52
C GLU A 426 -12.32 -23.88 -16.79
N ASP A 427 -12.52 -23.07 -15.75
CA ASP A 427 -12.80 -21.62 -15.90
C ASP A 427 -11.56 -20.87 -16.39
N ILE A 428 -10.39 -21.25 -15.89
CA ILE A 428 -9.11 -20.67 -16.35
C ILE A 428 -8.86 -21.05 -17.82
N GLU A 429 -9.14 -22.28 -18.23
CA GLU A 429 -9.01 -22.70 -19.63
C GLU A 429 -9.98 -21.95 -20.55
N LYS A 430 -11.22 -21.70 -20.12
CA LYS A 430 -12.19 -20.87 -20.87
C LYS A 430 -11.68 -19.43 -21.06
N ASP A 431 -11.22 -18.80 -19.96
CA ASP A 431 -10.70 -17.44 -20.02
C ASP A 431 -9.44 -17.36 -20.89
N LEU A 432 -8.57 -18.36 -20.83
CA LEU A 432 -7.39 -18.48 -21.69
C LEU A 432 -7.77 -18.52 -23.18
N ASN A 433 -8.82 -19.29 -23.52
CA ASN A 433 -9.30 -19.38 -24.89
C ASN A 433 -9.86 -18.03 -25.37
N VAL A 434 -10.56 -17.29 -24.51
CA VAL A 434 -11.02 -15.92 -24.86
C VAL A 434 -9.84 -15.02 -25.18
N VAL A 435 -8.80 -15.01 -24.34
CA VAL A 435 -7.60 -14.18 -24.57
C VAL A 435 -6.85 -14.63 -25.83
N LYS A 436 -6.71 -15.93 -26.06
CA LYS A 436 -6.10 -16.45 -27.31
C LYS A 436 -6.86 -16.02 -28.56
N ASN A 437 -8.19 -16.01 -28.53
CA ASN A 437 -9.02 -15.55 -29.63
C ASN A 437 -8.85 -14.05 -29.91
N GLN A 438 -8.69 -13.24 -28.86
CA GLN A 438 -8.42 -11.80 -29.00
C GLN A 438 -7.04 -11.52 -29.64
N LEU A 439 -6.05 -12.37 -29.36
CA LEU A 439 -4.70 -12.25 -29.92
C LEU A 439 -4.51 -12.95 -31.27
N PHE A 440 -5.49 -13.73 -31.72
CA PHE A 440 -5.39 -14.58 -32.91
C PHE A 440 -5.03 -13.83 -34.22
N LEU A 441 -5.43 -12.57 -34.33
CA LEU A 441 -5.12 -11.72 -35.48
C LEU A 441 -3.68 -11.22 -35.53
N TYR A 442 -2.91 -11.41 -34.46
CA TYR A 442 -1.57 -10.88 -34.31
C TYR A 442 -0.55 -11.99 -34.11
N ASP A 443 0.58 -11.91 -34.77
CA ASP A 443 1.67 -12.88 -34.63
C ASP A 443 2.49 -12.62 -33.36
N THR A 444 1.95 -12.99 -32.19
CA THR A 444 2.65 -12.85 -30.91
C THR A 444 3.81 -13.81 -30.72
N SER A 445 4.01 -14.77 -31.62
CA SER A 445 5.15 -15.71 -31.61
C SER A 445 6.42 -15.09 -32.21
N ASN A 446 6.26 -14.12 -33.11
CA ASN A 446 7.35 -13.40 -33.76
C ASN A 446 7.22 -11.88 -33.55
N VAL A 447 8.05 -11.35 -32.66
CA VAL A 447 7.99 -9.94 -32.27
C VAL A 447 8.20 -8.99 -33.46
N VAL A 448 9.05 -9.34 -34.45
CA VAL A 448 9.28 -8.49 -35.63
C VAL A 448 8.03 -8.45 -36.52
N SER A 449 7.41 -9.60 -36.76
CA SER A 449 6.13 -9.68 -37.49
C SER A 449 5.06 -8.87 -36.78
N PHE A 450 4.97 -9.00 -35.46
CA PHE A 450 4.04 -8.25 -34.63
C PHE A 450 4.24 -6.73 -34.73
N ILE A 451 5.49 -6.23 -34.67
CA ILE A 451 5.79 -4.81 -34.81
C ILE A 451 5.29 -4.29 -36.16
N ASN A 452 5.52 -5.03 -37.26
CA ASN A 452 5.03 -4.64 -38.57
C ASN A 452 3.51 -4.54 -38.60
N GLN A 453 2.79 -5.50 -38.01
CA GLN A 453 1.34 -5.48 -37.95
C GLN A 453 0.79 -4.28 -37.16
N ILE A 454 1.36 -3.94 -36.00
CA ILE A 454 0.89 -2.82 -35.19
C ILE A 454 1.31 -1.45 -35.72
N SER A 455 2.36 -1.38 -36.55
CA SER A 455 2.82 -0.12 -37.16
C SER A 455 1.81 0.49 -38.12
N GLU A 456 0.93 -0.33 -38.70
CA GLU A 456 -0.15 0.07 -39.62
C GLU A 456 -1.42 0.51 -38.88
N ILE A 457 -1.49 0.32 -37.54
CA ILE A 457 -2.68 0.68 -36.77
C ILE A 457 -2.58 2.14 -36.30
N ASP A 458 -3.50 2.98 -36.79
CA ASP A 458 -3.66 4.37 -36.35
C ASP A 458 -4.83 4.54 -35.36
N ASP A 459 -5.72 3.55 -35.23
CA ASP A 459 -6.82 3.57 -34.25
C ASP A 459 -6.29 3.26 -32.85
N LYS A 460 -6.28 4.29 -32.01
CA LYS A 460 -5.87 4.19 -30.60
C LYS A 460 -6.71 3.18 -29.81
N LYS A 461 -8.01 3.05 -30.12
CA LYS A 461 -8.90 2.11 -29.42
C LYS A 461 -8.48 0.68 -29.69
N GLN A 462 -8.19 0.33 -30.93
CA GLN A 462 -7.72 -1.00 -31.32
C GLN A 462 -6.39 -1.36 -30.59
N LEU A 463 -5.48 -0.41 -30.47
CA LEU A 463 -4.22 -0.62 -29.71
C LEU A 463 -4.45 -0.77 -28.20
N LEU A 464 -5.43 -0.06 -27.62
CA LEU A 464 -5.80 -0.21 -26.22
C LEU A 464 -6.44 -1.58 -25.95
N ASP A 465 -7.28 -2.07 -26.86
CA ASP A 465 -7.89 -3.40 -26.76
C ASP A 465 -6.82 -4.50 -26.88
N LEU A 466 -5.88 -4.34 -27.80
CA LEU A 466 -4.74 -5.26 -27.96
C LEU A 466 -3.82 -5.26 -26.71
N ARG A 467 -3.54 -4.09 -26.15
CA ARG A 467 -2.80 -3.97 -24.90
C ARG A 467 -3.49 -4.74 -23.78
N GLN A 468 -4.80 -4.55 -23.63
CA GLN A 468 -5.59 -5.24 -22.62
C GLN A 468 -5.55 -6.76 -22.78
N ALA A 469 -5.61 -7.26 -24.03
CA ALA A 469 -5.51 -8.69 -24.32
C ALA A 469 -4.14 -9.27 -23.93
N LEU A 470 -3.05 -8.56 -24.21
CA LEU A 470 -1.70 -8.97 -23.79
C LEU A 470 -1.49 -8.92 -22.27
N GLU A 471 -2.05 -7.91 -21.59
CA GLU A 471 -2.07 -7.82 -20.13
C GLU A 471 -2.86 -8.98 -19.51
N ASN A 472 -4.01 -9.33 -20.09
CA ASN A 472 -4.82 -10.47 -19.67
C ASN A 472 -4.08 -11.80 -19.86
N TYR A 473 -3.36 -11.98 -20.97
CA TYR A 473 -2.53 -13.17 -21.21
C TYR A 473 -1.46 -13.36 -20.12
N LYS A 474 -0.76 -12.29 -19.78
CA LYS A 474 0.22 -12.28 -18.68
C LYS A 474 -0.44 -12.56 -17.32
N THR A 475 -1.61 -12.00 -17.10
CA THR A 475 -2.41 -12.22 -15.87
C THR A 475 -2.79 -13.69 -15.72
N MET A 476 -3.27 -14.33 -16.78
CA MET A 476 -3.64 -15.76 -16.79
C MET A 476 -2.44 -16.63 -16.47
N TYR A 477 -1.28 -16.36 -17.05
CA TYR A 477 -0.05 -17.08 -16.72
C TYR A 477 0.31 -17.00 -15.23
N ASN A 478 0.22 -15.81 -14.62
CA ASN A 478 0.49 -15.64 -13.20
C ASN A 478 -0.52 -16.39 -12.32
N LEU A 479 -1.81 -16.41 -12.67
CA LEU A 479 -2.84 -17.16 -11.96
C LEU A 479 -2.58 -18.67 -12.03
N ILE A 480 -2.24 -19.19 -13.21
CA ILE A 480 -1.91 -20.62 -13.41
C ILE A 480 -0.72 -21.01 -12.51
N ARG A 481 0.30 -20.17 -12.44
CA ARG A 481 1.45 -20.39 -11.55
C ARG A 481 1.09 -20.31 -10.08
N LEU A 482 0.25 -19.36 -9.71
CA LEU A 482 -0.23 -19.19 -8.33
C LEU A 482 -0.99 -20.43 -7.85
N TYR A 483 -1.87 -20.99 -8.70
CA TYR A 483 -2.67 -22.17 -8.38
C TYR A 483 -1.94 -23.51 -8.59
N GLY A 484 -0.79 -23.48 -9.29
CA GLY A 484 0.02 -24.67 -9.53
C GLY A 484 -0.50 -25.61 -10.61
N TYR A 485 -1.23 -25.09 -11.62
CA TYR A 485 -1.68 -25.88 -12.77
C TYR A 485 -0.56 -25.99 -13.82
N GLU A 486 0.45 -26.81 -13.50
CA GLU A 486 1.70 -26.90 -14.28
C GLU A 486 1.50 -27.36 -15.73
N ASP A 487 0.50 -28.19 -15.98
CA ASP A 487 0.14 -28.69 -17.31
C ASP A 487 -0.37 -27.60 -18.27
N LEU A 488 -0.78 -26.44 -17.74
CA LEU A 488 -1.17 -25.30 -18.56
C LEU A 488 0.00 -24.39 -18.97
N TYR A 489 1.21 -24.60 -18.44
CA TYR A 489 2.37 -23.73 -18.73
C TYR A 489 2.83 -23.79 -20.19
N GLU A 490 2.76 -24.96 -20.83
CA GLU A 490 3.19 -25.17 -22.20
C GLU A 490 2.44 -24.31 -23.23
N HIS A 491 1.31 -23.75 -22.81
CA HIS A 491 0.47 -22.89 -23.65
C HIS A 491 0.89 -21.42 -23.68
N PHE A 492 1.94 -21.05 -22.91
CA PHE A 492 2.33 -19.66 -22.73
C PHE A 492 3.75 -19.37 -23.22
N ASN A 493 3.86 -18.37 -24.09
CA ASN A 493 5.14 -17.71 -24.40
C ASN A 493 5.12 -16.28 -23.82
N VAL A 494 5.33 -16.19 -22.50
CA VAL A 494 5.21 -14.92 -21.76
C VAL A 494 6.33 -13.94 -22.12
N GLU A 495 7.52 -14.42 -22.45
CA GLU A 495 8.63 -13.54 -22.84
C GLU A 495 8.29 -12.74 -24.09
N ASN A 496 7.75 -13.40 -25.11
CA ASN A 496 7.30 -12.72 -26.32
C ASN A 496 6.11 -11.80 -26.05
N ALA A 497 5.15 -12.24 -25.25
CA ALA A 497 4.00 -11.41 -24.90
C ALA A 497 4.39 -10.11 -24.18
N ILE A 498 5.42 -10.14 -23.31
CA ILE A 498 5.96 -8.93 -22.67
C ILE A 498 6.62 -8.01 -23.69
N LYS A 499 7.38 -8.56 -24.65
CA LYS A 499 7.97 -7.78 -25.73
C LYS A 499 6.90 -7.12 -26.60
N CYS A 500 5.89 -7.88 -27.01
CA CYS A 500 4.73 -7.37 -27.76
C CYS A 500 3.99 -6.26 -26.98
N LEU A 501 3.76 -6.42 -25.68
CA LEU A 501 3.12 -5.41 -24.84
C LEU A 501 3.92 -4.09 -24.79
N ASN A 502 5.24 -4.18 -24.71
CA ASN A 502 6.11 -2.99 -24.74
C ASN A 502 5.99 -2.25 -26.09
N GLU A 503 5.95 -2.98 -27.21
CA GLU A 503 5.81 -2.37 -28.52
C GLU A 503 4.44 -1.72 -28.75
N VAL A 504 3.35 -2.32 -28.23
CA VAL A 504 2.04 -1.68 -28.24
C VAL A 504 2.04 -0.38 -27.43
N ASN A 505 2.67 -0.36 -26.25
CA ASN A 505 2.80 0.85 -25.44
C ASN A 505 3.62 1.94 -26.15
N ASN A 506 4.71 1.55 -26.85
CA ASN A 506 5.52 2.46 -27.67
C ASN A 506 4.66 3.08 -28.79
N ARG A 507 3.86 2.28 -29.50
CA ARG A 507 2.98 2.76 -30.57
C ARG A 507 1.91 3.72 -30.05
N ILE A 508 1.26 3.40 -28.92
CA ILE A 508 0.29 4.29 -28.25
C ILE A 508 0.95 5.63 -27.88
N SER A 509 2.18 5.60 -27.37
CA SER A 509 2.93 6.82 -27.02
C SER A 509 3.21 7.69 -28.24
N ILE A 510 3.56 7.09 -29.40
CA ILE A 510 3.77 7.82 -30.66
C ILE A 510 2.48 8.49 -31.12
N ILE A 511 1.32 7.80 -31.05
CA ILE A 511 0.03 8.36 -31.43
C ILE A 511 -0.35 9.51 -30.48
N ASN A 512 -0.14 9.34 -29.17
CA ASN A 512 -0.39 10.41 -28.21
C ASN A 512 0.48 11.64 -28.47
N LEU A 513 1.76 11.44 -28.83
CA LEU A 513 2.68 12.53 -29.18
C LEU A 513 2.20 13.28 -30.44
N LYS A 514 1.81 12.56 -31.49
CA LYS A 514 1.21 13.19 -32.70
C LYS A 514 0.01 14.06 -32.34
N ASN A 515 -0.93 13.53 -31.55
CA ASN A 515 -2.14 14.25 -31.15
C ASN A 515 -1.86 15.46 -30.25
N SER A 516 -0.77 15.45 -29.46
CA SER A 516 -0.38 16.58 -28.60
C SER A 516 0.31 17.71 -29.38
N ILE A 517 0.98 17.40 -30.47
CA ILE A 517 1.61 18.40 -31.34
C ILE A 517 0.56 19.22 -32.11
N ASP A 518 -0.55 18.57 -32.50
CA ASP A 518 -1.64 19.23 -33.26
C ASP A 518 -2.52 20.14 -32.39
N SER A 519 -2.38 20.13 -31.03
CA SER A 519 -3.31 20.82 -30.09
C SER A 519 -2.68 21.94 -29.24
N SER A 520 -1.43 22.38 -29.46
CA SER A 520 -0.67 23.10 -28.41
C SER A 520 -0.65 24.64 -28.46
N GLU A 521 -1.30 25.33 -29.41
CA GLU A 521 -0.99 26.77 -29.59
C GLU A 521 -1.87 27.80 -28.83
N ASP A 522 -3.06 27.48 -28.25
CA ASP A 522 -3.89 28.54 -27.66
C ASP A 522 -4.56 28.25 -26.29
N MET A 523 -4.36 27.08 -25.72
CA MET A 523 -5.17 26.59 -24.59
C MET A 523 -4.77 27.18 -23.22
N SER A 524 -3.51 27.58 -23.03
CA SER A 524 -3.05 28.16 -21.76
C SER A 524 -3.68 29.54 -21.47
N GLN A 525 -3.92 30.35 -22.50
CA GLN A 525 -4.59 31.64 -22.34
C GLN A 525 -6.08 31.47 -22.03
N VAL A 526 -6.76 30.52 -22.69
CA VAL A 526 -8.18 30.23 -22.42
C VAL A 526 -8.38 29.71 -20.99
N LEU A 527 -7.47 28.85 -20.51
CA LEU A 527 -7.47 28.35 -19.14
C LEU A 527 -7.29 29.48 -18.12
N ASN A 528 -6.32 30.36 -18.35
CA ASN A 528 -6.06 31.52 -17.48
C ASN A 528 -7.27 32.45 -17.38
N MET A 529 -7.91 32.78 -18.50
CA MET A 529 -9.10 33.63 -18.54
C MET A 529 -10.30 33.00 -17.83
N ALA A 530 -10.48 31.69 -17.98
CA ALA A 530 -11.58 30.95 -17.35
C ALA A 530 -11.41 30.86 -15.83
N LEU A 531 -10.17 30.62 -15.35
CA LEU A 531 -9.86 30.56 -13.92
C LEU A 531 -9.88 31.94 -13.25
N ASP A 532 -9.74 33.03 -14.02
CA ASP A 532 -9.88 34.40 -13.51
C ASP A 532 -11.31 34.72 -13.05
N GLN A 533 -12.30 33.98 -13.52
CA GLN A 533 -13.71 34.16 -13.17
C GLN A 533 -14.16 33.34 -11.96
N ILE A 534 -13.30 32.43 -11.44
CA ILE A 534 -13.64 31.59 -10.29
C ILE A 534 -13.15 32.24 -9.00
N ASP A 535 -14.06 32.45 -8.06
CA ASP A 535 -13.73 32.89 -6.71
C ASP A 535 -13.38 31.68 -5.84
N PHE A 536 -12.09 31.41 -5.65
CA PHE A 536 -11.60 30.34 -4.81
C PHE A 536 -11.68 30.76 -3.34
N GLN A 537 -12.77 30.38 -2.67
CA GLN A 537 -12.93 30.55 -1.22
C GLN A 537 -12.86 29.19 -0.54
N PHE A 538 -11.99 29.09 0.46
CA PHE A 538 -11.87 27.91 1.31
C PHE A 538 -12.40 28.25 2.70
N ARG A 539 -13.45 27.59 3.13
CA ARG A 539 -14.05 27.73 4.46
C ARG A 539 -14.33 26.37 5.06
N LYS A 540 -14.00 26.23 6.34
CA LYS A 540 -14.43 25.07 7.11
C LYS A 540 -15.94 25.19 7.38
N ILE A 541 -16.72 24.24 6.85
CA ILE A 541 -18.19 24.25 7.00
C ILE A 541 -18.68 23.25 8.05
N LYS A 542 -17.87 22.23 8.34
CA LYS A 542 -18.23 21.19 9.30
C LYS A 542 -16.98 20.57 9.91
N GLU A 543 -17.15 20.12 11.15
CA GLU A 543 -16.19 19.28 11.86
C GLU A 543 -16.91 18.02 12.34
N GLU A 544 -16.39 16.84 12.07
CA GLU A 544 -16.98 15.57 12.48
C GLU A 544 -15.93 14.52 12.84
N GLU A 545 -16.24 13.67 13.81
CA GLU A 545 -15.41 12.52 14.14
C GLU A 545 -15.58 11.43 13.07
N LEU A 546 -14.47 10.97 12.48
CA LEU A 546 -14.45 9.80 11.62
C LEU A 546 -14.31 8.55 12.46
N ILE A 547 -15.39 7.78 12.58
CA ILE A 547 -15.43 6.54 13.34
C ILE A 547 -15.08 5.39 12.40
N ILE A 548 -13.92 4.77 12.61
CA ILE A 548 -13.48 3.62 11.84
C ILE A 548 -14.01 2.35 12.50
N ALA A 549 -14.99 1.68 11.85
CA ALA A 549 -15.63 0.40 12.25
C ALA A 549 -15.92 0.28 13.76
N ASP A 550 -16.98 0.93 14.22
CA ASP A 550 -17.45 0.83 15.61
C ASP A 550 -18.58 -0.19 15.74
N SER A 551 -18.22 -1.44 16.03
CA SER A 551 -19.20 -2.52 16.31
C SER A 551 -19.94 -2.33 17.63
N PHE A 552 -19.38 -1.57 18.55
CA PHE A 552 -19.95 -1.42 19.90
C PHE A 552 -21.13 -0.46 19.93
N ARG A 553 -21.11 0.59 19.12
CA ARG A 553 -22.17 1.60 19.08
C ARG A 553 -23.44 1.05 18.43
N ASP A 554 -23.30 0.26 17.36
CA ASP A 554 -24.45 -0.37 16.69
C ASP A 554 -25.07 -1.49 17.52
N SER A 555 -24.27 -2.23 18.29
CA SER A 555 -24.80 -3.21 19.26
C SER A 555 -25.55 -2.53 20.39
N LEU A 556 -25.05 -1.41 20.92
CA LEU A 556 -25.75 -0.62 21.94
C LEU A 556 -27.02 0.04 21.42
N GLU A 557 -27.05 0.53 20.21
CA GLU A 557 -28.26 1.09 19.59
C GLU A 557 -29.28 0.02 19.23
N LYS A 558 -28.86 -1.17 18.79
CA LYS A 558 -29.77 -2.33 18.64
C LYS A 558 -30.38 -2.75 19.98
N THR A 559 -29.53 -2.93 20.99
CA THR A 559 -30.03 -3.29 22.34
C THR A 559 -30.94 -2.22 22.94
N ARG A 560 -30.70 -0.92 22.67
CA ARG A 560 -31.59 0.17 23.06
C ARG A 560 -32.94 0.20 22.30
N ARG A 561 -33.00 -0.35 21.10
CA ARG A 561 -34.25 -0.47 20.32
C ARG A 561 -35.05 -1.73 20.64
N GLU A 562 -34.39 -2.72 21.24
CA GLU A 562 -35.00 -3.98 21.65
C GLU A 562 -35.46 -3.97 23.14
N ILE A 563 -35.05 -2.97 23.93
CA ILE A 563 -35.57 -2.63 25.26
C ILE A 563 -36.58 -1.47 25.13
#